data_ccc80561c679a8e71f1eefc395473e11
#
_entry.id   ccc80561c679a8e71f1eefc395473e11
#
_cell.length_a   1.000
_cell.length_b   1.000
_cell.length_c   1.000
_cell.angle_alpha   90.00
_cell.angle_beta   90.00
_cell.angle_gamma   90.00
#
_symmetry.space_group_name_H-M   'P 1'
#
loop_
_entity.id
_entity.type
_entity.pdbx_description
1 polymer ?
#
loop_
_entity_poly.entity_id
_entity_poly.type
_entity_poly.pdbx_seq_one_letter_code
_entity_poly.pdbx_strand_id
1 'polypeptide(L)'
;MSSDAFDRPAAGPSKDLTRLPDLSHGQSRAGPVRERRPVYVDLLPPCNVGCPAGENIQAWLAHATAGRHEQAWRRLVVDNPFAAIHGRVCYHPCETVCNRAHLDSSVSIHSVERFLGDLASERGWRFEPPPTIWPASATRSRYATRVRCPAA
;
A
#
# COMPACT_ATOMS: atom_id res chain seq x y z
N MET A 1 -1.03 17.53 12.70
CA MET A 1 -1.07 16.08 12.49
C MET A 1 -2.28 15.58 13.24
N SER A 2 -3.40 15.47 12.53
CA SER A 2 -4.69 15.07 13.10
C SER A 2 -4.70 13.55 13.22
N SER A 3 -4.82 13.08 14.43
CA SER A 3 -5.04 11.69 14.75
C SER A 3 -6.52 11.38 14.53
N ASP A 4 -6.92 11.18 13.30
CA ASP A 4 -8.21 10.55 13.05
C ASP A 4 -8.09 9.09 13.48
N ALA A 5 -8.35 8.91 14.75
CA ALA A 5 -8.59 7.62 15.34
C ALA A 5 -9.66 6.93 14.49
N PHE A 6 -9.35 5.75 14.04
CA PHE A 6 -10.29 4.81 13.46
C PHE A 6 -11.50 4.69 14.41
N ASP A 7 -12.52 5.47 14.15
CA ASP A 7 -13.81 5.30 14.79
C ASP A 7 -14.47 4.05 14.20
N ARG A 8 -14.06 2.93 14.75
CA ARG A 8 -14.67 1.65 14.43
C ARG A 8 -16.03 1.65 15.12
N PRO A 9 -17.14 1.52 14.38
CA PRO A 9 -18.45 1.44 15.01
C PRO A 9 -18.42 0.36 16.09
N ALA A 10 -18.98 0.68 17.24
CA ALA A 10 -19.05 -0.21 18.37
C ALA A 10 -19.62 -1.56 17.90
N ALA A 11 -18.79 -2.58 17.92
CA ALA A 11 -19.20 -3.93 17.60
C ALA A 11 -20.36 -4.28 18.51
N GLY A 12 -21.49 -4.69 17.92
CA GLY A 12 -22.60 -5.24 18.68
C GLY A 12 -22.12 -6.40 19.55
N PRO A 13 -22.93 -6.90 20.47
CA PRO A 13 -22.52 -7.88 21.46
C PRO A 13 -21.82 -9.06 20.79
N SER A 14 -20.51 -9.04 20.88
CA SER A 14 -19.64 -10.09 20.36
C SER A 14 -19.99 -11.36 21.13
N LYS A 15 -20.26 -12.44 20.40
CA LYS A 15 -20.31 -13.80 20.97
C LYS A 15 -18.90 -14.28 21.38
N ASP A 16 -18.04 -13.38 21.69
CA ASP A 16 -16.68 -13.60 22.09
C ASP A 16 -16.67 -14.27 23.46
N LEU A 17 -16.28 -15.52 23.49
CA LEU A 17 -16.16 -16.33 24.73
C LEU A 17 -15.11 -15.76 25.69
N THR A 18 -14.35 -14.79 25.26
CA THR A 18 -13.34 -14.06 26.05
C THR A 18 -13.88 -12.71 26.56
N ARG A 19 -15.09 -12.72 27.10
CA ARG A 19 -15.60 -11.52 27.77
C ARG A 19 -14.61 -11.12 28.87
N LEU A 20 -14.06 -9.91 28.76
CA LEU A 20 -13.18 -9.38 29.79
C LEU A 20 -13.94 -9.38 31.12
N PRO A 21 -13.42 -10.02 32.18
CA PRO A 21 -14.06 -9.95 33.48
C PRO A 21 -14.10 -8.49 33.93
N ASP A 22 -15.20 -8.10 34.48
CA ASP A 22 -15.37 -6.78 35.07
C ASP A 22 -14.53 -6.67 36.33
N LEU A 23 -13.38 -6.03 36.21
CA LEU A 23 -12.43 -5.85 37.32
C LEU A 23 -12.88 -4.77 38.32
N SER A 24 -13.90 -3.97 37.95
CA SER A 24 -14.40 -2.90 38.84
C SER A 24 -15.12 -3.45 40.09
N HIS A 25 -15.57 -4.71 40.03
CA HIS A 25 -16.33 -5.34 41.13
C HIS A 25 -15.53 -6.33 41.97
N GLY A 26 -14.20 -6.33 41.90
CA GLY A 26 -13.30 -6.86 42.94
C GLY A 26 -13.38 -8.36 43.29
N GLN A 27 -14.03 -9.20 42.51
CA GLN A 27 -14.25 -10.61 42.85
C GLN A 27 -13.56 -11.64 41.96
N SER A 28 -12.62 -11.22 41.09
CA SER A 28 -11.89 -12.16 40.27
C SER A 28 -10.71 -12.75 41.03
N ARG A 29 -10.74 -14.06 41.33
CA ARG A 29 -9.58 -14.85 41.76
C ARG A 29 -8.55 -15.10 40.65
N ALA A 30 -8.83 -14.67 39.45
CA ALA A 30 -7.89 -14.65 38.35
C ALA A 30 -7.01 -13.41 38.49
N GLY A 31 -5.69 -13.58 38.52
CA GLY A 31 -4.72 -12.48 38.63
C GLY A 31 -4.92 -11.36 37.61
N PRO A 32 -4.00 -10.42 37.51
CA PRO A 32 -4.17 -9.23 36.66
C PRO A 32 -4.52 -9.63 35.25
N VAL A 33 -5.76 -9.34 34.86
CA VAL A 33 -6.26 -9.63 33.52
C VAL A 33 -5.72 -8.57 32.58
N ARG A 34 -5.38 -8.97 31.38
CA ARG A 34 -4.90 -8.05 30.34
C ARG A 34 -5.90 -6.91 30.11
N GLU A 35 -5.51 -5.70 30.42
CA GLU A 35 -6.29 -4.50 30.12
C GLU A 35 -6.34 -4.22 28.60
N ARG A 36 -5.45 -4.83 27.83
CA ARG A 36 -5.31 -4.60 26.39
C ARG A 36 -5.60 -5.88 25.61
N ARG A 37 -6.47 -5.75 24.65
CA ARG A 37 -6.77 -6.82 23.69
C ARG A 37 -5.69 -6.84 22.62
N PRO A 38 -5.11 -8.00 22.24
CA PRO A 38 -4.26 -8.06 21.07
C PRO A 38 -5.08 -7.72 19.83
N VAL A 39 -4.59 -6.77 19.06
CA VAL A 39 -5.17 -6.39 17.77
C VAL A 39 -4.26 -6.97 16.69
N TYR A 40 -4.85 -7.70 15.76
CA TYR A 40 -4.14 -8.08 14.55
C TYR A 40 -3.91 -6.83 13.71
N VAL A 41 -2.65 -6.49 13.49
CA VAL A 41 -2.25 -5.45 12.56
C VAL A 41 -1.66 -6.15 11.35
N ASP A 42 -2.26 -5.98 10.19
CA ASP A 42 -1.66 -6.41 8.94
C ASP A 42 -0.40 -5.56 8.72
N LEU A 43 0.73 -6.15 9.07
CA LEU A 43 2.03 -5.52 8.81
C LEU A 43 2.34 -5.67 7.33
N LEU A 44 2.15 -4.60 6.60
CA LEU A 44 2.66 -4.51 5.23
C LEU A 44 4.19 -4.64 5.26
N PRO A 45 4.80 -5.28 4.26
CA PRO A 45 6.24 -5.34 4.18
C PRO A 45 6.83 -3.93 4.11
N PRO A 46 8.02 -3.71 4.72
CA PRO A 46 8.61 -2.38 4.79
C PRO A 46 8.76 -1.69 3.43
N CYS A 47 8.98 -2.44 2.36
CA CYS A 47 9.07 -1.90 1.01
C CYS A 47 7.77 -1.22 0.56
N ASN A 48 6.59 -1.77 0.90
CA ASN A 48 5.31 -1.12 0.59
C ASN A 48 5.16 0.20 1.36
N VAL A 49 5.58 0.22 2.62
CA VAL A 49 5.50 1.43 3.47
C VAL A 49 6.52 2.47 3.03
N GLY A 50 7.69 2.04 2.59
CA GLY A 50 8.77 2.91 2.14
C GLY A 50 8.56 3.51 0.75
N CYS A 51 7.58 3.02 -0.03
CA CYS A 51 7.29 3.56 -1.36
C CYS A 51 6.43 4.83 -1.27
N PRO A 52 6.91 6.00 -1.74
CA PRO A 52 6.12 7.23 -1.72
C PRO A 52 4.87 7.18 -2.61
N ALA A 53 4.87 6.34 -3.65
CA ALA A 53 3.72 6.12 -4.52
C ALA A 53 2.67 5.19 -3.89
N GLY A 54 2.99 4.56 -2.75
CA GLY A 54 2.07 3.63 -2.09
C GLY A 54 1.88 2.32 -2.84
N GLU A 55 2.85 1.91 -3.65
CA GLU A 55 2.77 0.68 -4.42
C GLU A 55 2.62 -0.56 -3.54
N ASN A 56 1.78 -1.48 -3.96
CA ASN A 56 1.73 -2.81 -3.37
C ASN A 56 2.80 -3.71 -3.99
N ILE A 57 4.06 -3.44 -3.61
CA ILE A 57 5.26 -4.11 -4.14
C ILE A 57 5.20 -5.61 -3.94
N GLN A 58 4.77 -6.06 -2.76
CA GLN A 58 4.63 -7.48 -2.46
C GLN A 58 3.70 -8.19 -3.44
N ALA A 59 2.57 -7.58 -3.77
CA ALA A 59 1.58 -8.20 -4.64
C ALA A 59 2.10 -8.38 -6.07
N TRP A 60 2.72 -7.36 -6.66
CA TRP A 60 3.22 -7.50 -8.03
C TRP A 60 4.49 -8.33 -8.10
N LEU A 61 5.37 -8.32 -7.08
CA LEU A 61 6.51 -9.22 -6.98
C LEU A 61 6.08 -10.69 -6.91
N ALA A 62 5.01 -11.01 -6.18
CA ALA A 62 4.46 -12.36 -6.12
C ALA A 62 4.02 -12.88 -7.50
N HIS A 63 3.44 -12.02 -8.33
CA HIS A 63 3.12 -12.36 -9.70
C HIS A 63 4.38 -12.53 -10.56
N ALA A 64 5.36 -11.63 -10.42
CA ALA A 64 6.61 -11.69 -11.16
C ALA A 64 7.40 -12.97 -10.86
N THR A 65 7.53 -13.35 -9.59
CA THR A 65 8.18 -14.57 -9.13
C THR A 65 7.50 -15.83 -9.69
N ALA A 66 6.18 -15.78 -9.85
CA ALA A 66 5.42 -16.89 -10.44
C ALA A 66 5.46 -16.91 -11.99
N GLY A 67 6.27 -16.05 -12.63
CA GLY A 67 6.35 -15.93 -14.08
C GLY A 67 5.14 -15.27 -14.76
N ARG A 68 4.21 -14.76 -14.00
CA ARG A 68 3.02 -14.08 -14.50
C ARG A 68 3.29 -12.59 -14.74
N HIS A 69 4.20 -12.29 -15.69
CA HIS A 69 4.75 -10.95 -15.89
C HIS A 69 3.69 -9.90 -16.29
N GLU A 70 2.73 -10.27 -17.14
CA GLU A 70 1.66 -9.35 -17.50
C GLU A 70 0.77 -9.00 -16.31
N GLN A 71 0.44 -9.98 -15.47
CA GLN A 71 -0.35 -9.73 -14.26
C GLN A 71 0.45 -8.90 -13.24
N ALA A 72 1.76 -9.15 -13.13
CA ALA A 72 2.65 -8.33 -12.31
C ALA A 72 2.64 -6.88 -12.79
N TRP A 73 2.82 -6.66 -14.09
CA TRP A 73 2.79 -5.33 -14.66
C TRP A 73 1.42 -4.65 -14.49
N ARG A 74 0.32 -5.36 -14.76
CA ARG A 74 -1.02 -4.79 -14.57
C ARG A 74 -1.27 -4.37 -13.12
N ARG A 75 -0.74 -5.11 -12.16
CA ARG A 75 -0.84 -4.76 -10.74
C ARG A 75 0.05 -3.57 -10.38
N LEU A 76 1.24 -3.50 -10.95
CA LEU A 76 2.21 -2.42 -10.75
C LEU A 76 1.66 -1.09 -11.27
N VAL A 77 1.13 -1.06 -12.49
CA VAL A 77 0.71 0.19 -13.15
C VAL A 77 -0.54 0.83 -12.55
N VAL A 78 -1.26 0.15 -11.68
CA VAL A 78 -2.37 0.75 -10.92
C VAL A 78 -1.86 1.91 -10.07
N ASP A 79 -0.70 1.74 -9.45
CA ASP A 79 -0.10 2.71 -8.54
C ASP A 79 1.02 3.51 -9.23
N ASN A 80 1.68 2.89 -10.24
CA ASN A 80 2.83 3.46 -10.96
C ASN A 80 2.74 3.23 -12.47
N PRO A 81 2.04 4.09 -13.20
CA PRO A 81 1.85 3.95 -14.65
C PRO A 81 3.15 4.12 -15.47
N PHE A 82 4.21 4.62 -14.88
CA PHE A 82 5.50 4.89 -15.53
C PHE A 82 6.61 3.93 -15.08
N ALA A 83 6.29 2.67 -14.86
CA ALA A 83 7.21 1.67 -14.33
C ALA A 83 8.58 1.63 -15.03
N ALA A 84 8.61 1.66 -16.36
CA ALA A 84 9.86 1.68 -17.12
C ALA A 84 10.75 2.90 -16.81
N ILE A 85 10.14 4.05 -16.52
CA ILE A 85 10.84 5.29 -16.19
C ILE A 85 11.26 5.28 -14.74
N HIS A 86 10.34 5.00 -13.82
CA HIS A 86 10.62 4.99 -12.39
C HIS A 86 11.64 3.93 -12.01
N GLY A 87 11.61 2.75 -12.64
CA GLY A 87 12.66 1.73 -12.49
C GLY A 87 14.07 2.18 -12.92
N ARG A 88 14.22 3.41 -13.47
CA ARG A 88 15.50 4.02 -13.85
C ARG A 88 15.86 5.25 -13.04
N VAL A 89 14.87 6.06 -12.65
CA VAL A 89 15.11 7.40 -12.08
C VAL A 89 14.68 7.55 -10.63
N CYS A 90 13.91 6.62 -10.08
CA CYS A 90 13.51 6.65 -8.69
C CYS A 90 14.72 6.40 -7.77
N TYR A 91 14.74 7.04 -6.61
CA TYR A 91 15.77 6.82 -5.57
C TYR A 91 15.57 5.51 -4.80
N HIS A 92 14.49 4.79 -5.05
CA HIS A 92 14.16 3.47 -4.51
C HIS A 92 14.23 3.36 -2.97
N PRO A 93 13.54 4.22 -2.21
CA PRO A 93 13.52 4.15 -0.75
C PRO A 93 12.94 2.81 -0.25
N CYS A 94 12.12 2.14 -1.07
CA CYS A 94 11.64 0.81 -0.80
C CYS A 94 12.75 -0.24 -0.66
N GLU A 95 13.87 -0.08 -1.37
CA GLU A 95 15.04 -0.96 -1.24
C GLU A 95 15.86 -0.66 0.00
N THR A 96 15.94 0.62 0.37
CA THR A 96 16.65 1.06 1.58
C THR A 96 16.04 0.48 2.86
N VAL A 97 14.71 0.34 2.90
CA VAL A 97 13.98 -0.22 4.05
C VAL A 97 13.74 -1.73 3.95
N CYS A 98 14.33 -2.39 2.96
CA CYS A 98 14.10 -3.81 2.71
C CYS A 98 14.68 -4.68 3.83
N ASN A 99 13.84 -5.48 4.48
CA ASN A 99 14.25 -6.41 5.54
C ASN A 99 15.28 -7.44 5.04
N ARG A 100 15.28 -7.76 3.75
CA ARG A 100 16.20 -8.71 3.15
C ARG A 100 17.66 -8.24 3.29
N ALA A 101 17.87 -6.92 3.28
CA ALA A 101 19.20 -6.33 3.44
C ALA A 101 19.91 -6.71 4.75
N HIS A 102 19.14 -7.14 5.77
CA HIS A 102 19.69 -7.62 7.04
C HIS A 102 20.17 -9.08 6.98
N LEU A 103 19.85 -9.80 5.91
CA LEU A 103 20.23 -11.22 5.74
C LEU A 103 21.34 -11.36 4.70
N ASP A 104 21.18 -10.76 3.53
CA ASP A 104 22.10 -10.84 2.41
C ASP A 104 22.16 -9.52 1.62
N SER A 105 21.15 -9.21 0.82
CA SER A 105 21.04 -7.97 0.07
C SER A 105 19.59 -7.59 -0.13
N SER A 106 19.33 -6.28 -0.29
CA SER A 106 17.99 -5.82 -0.63
C SER A 106 17.52 -6.44 -1.95
N VAL A 107 16.21 -6.66 -2.06
CA VAL A 107 15.61 -7.04 -3.34
C VAL A 107 15.74 -5.88 -4.30
N SER A 108 16.28 -6.11 -5.50
CA SER A 108 16.39 -5.09 -6.55
C SER A 108 15.03 -4.80 -7.18
N ILE A 109 14.18 -4.14 -6.43
CA ILE A 109 12.79 -3.83 -6.78
C ILE A 109 12.75 -3.02 -8.08
N HIS A 110 13.60 -1.98 -8.17
CA HIS A 110 13.71 -1.14 -9.36
C HIS A 110 14.06 -1.92 -10.64
N SER A 111 14.92 -2.93 -10.52
CA SER A 111 15.31 -3.74 -11.67
C SER A 111 14.15 -4.58 -12.19
N VAL A 112 13.33 -5.13 -11.30
CA VAL A 112 12.12 -5.88 -11.68
C VAL A 112 11.06 -4.94 -12.24
N GLU A 113 10.87 -3.79 -11.63
CA GLU A 113 9.98 -2.74 -12.10
C GLU A 113 10.33 -2.29 -13.53
N ARG A 114 11.61 -1.98 -13.75
CA ARG A 114 12.15 -1.66 -15.08
C ARG A 114 11.89 -2.78 -16.07
N PHE A 115 12.24 -4.02 -15.71
CA PHE A 115 12.04 -5.18 -16.56
C PHE A 115 10.57 -5.34 -16.98
N LEU A 116 9.63 -5.23 -16.04
CA LEU A 116 8.20 -5.32 -16.34
C LEU A 116 7.73 -4.18 -17.24
N GLY A 117 8.23 -2.97 -17.02
CA GLY A 117 7.90 -1.81 -17.83
C GLY A 117 8.43 -1.92 -19.26
N ASP A 118 9.67 -2.37 -19.44
CA ASP A 118 10.29 -2.60 -20.74
C ASP A 118 9.55 -3.71 -21.50
N LEU A 119 9.30 -4.84 -20.82
CA LEU A 119 8.56 -5.96 -21.40
C LEU A 119 7.14 -5.58 -21.84
N ALA A 120 6.48 -4.72 -21.07
CA ALA A 120 5.16 -4.21 -21.43
C ALA A 120 5.20 -3.38 -22.71
N SER A 121 6.24 -2.54 -22.86
CA SER A 121 6.47 -1.77 -24.07
C SER A 121 6.73 -2.67 -25.28
N GLU A 122 7.59 -3.67 -25.14
CA GLU A 122 7.92 -4.64 -26.19
C GLU A 122 6.71 -5.45 -26.65
N ARG A 123 5.86 -5.85 -25.68
CA ARG A 123 4.66 -6.67 -25.94
C ARG A 123 3.42 -5.87 -26.26
N GLY A 124 3.51 -4.54 -26.21
CA GLY A 124 2.38 -3.65 -26.48
C GLY A 124 1.25 -3.75 -25.45
N TRP A 125 1.55 -4.10 -24.19
CA TRP A 125 0.55 -4.12 -23.15
C TRP A 125 0.03 -2.71 -22.88
N ARG A 126 -1.28 -2.59 -22.72
CA ARG A 126 -1.93 -1.31 -22.47
C ARG A 126 -2.55 -1.30 -21.07
N PHE A 127 -2.37 -0.18 -20.40
CA PHE A 127 -3.02 0.08 -19.13
C PHE A 127 -4.44 0.59 -19.41
N GLU A 128 -5.40 -0.13 -18.86
CA GLU A 128 -6.79 0.29 -18.83
C GLU A 128 -7.07 0.75 -17.39
N PRO A 129 -7.21 2.07 -17.17
CA PRO A 129 -7.53 2.54 -15.84
C PRO A 129 -8.87 1.96 -15.38
N PRO A 130 -9.02 1.64 -14.08
CA PRO A 130 -10.32 1.22 -13.58
C PRO A 130 -11.37 2.27 -13.89
N PRO A 131 -12.63 1.88 -14.14
CA PRO A 131 -13.70 2.83 -14.40
C PRO A 131 -13.72 3.86 -13.27
N THR A 132 -13.53 5.11 -13.62
CA THR A 132 -13.54 6.21 -12.65
C THR A 132 -14.94 6.28 -12.05
N ILE A 133 -15.06 6.01 -10.77
CA ILE A 133 -16.31 6.22 -9.99
C ILE A 133 -16.61 7.73 -9.87
N TRP A 134 -15.72 8.57 -10.39
CA TRP A 134 -15.83 10.02 -10.34
C TRP A 134 -16.64 10.52 -11.53
N PRO A 135 -17.77 11.17 -11.33
CA PRO A 135 -18.56 11.72 -12.42
C PRO A 135 -17.71 12.71 -13.22
N ALA A 136 -17.74 12.59 -14.55
CA ALA A 136 -16.95 13.41 -15.47
C ALA A 136 -17.13 14.93 -15.27
N SER A 137 -18.22 15.35 -14.62
CA SER A 137 -18.49 16.73 -14.25
C SER A 137 -17.61 17.29 -13.13
N ALA A 138 -17.02 16.43 -12.28
CA ALA A 138 -16.21 16.86 -11.14
C ALA A 138 -14.75 17.19 -11.50
N THR A 139 -14.27 16.77 -12.66
CA THR A 139 -12.87 16.91 -13.05
C THR A 139 -12.51 18.32 -13.55
N ARG A 140 -13.50 19.18 -13.81
CA ARG A 140 -13.26 20.47 -14.45
C ARG A 140 -13.00 21.65 -13.51
N SER A 141 -13.11 21.51 -12.19
CA SER A 141 -13.21 22.69 -11.33
C SER A 141 -12.05 22.98 -10.37
N ARG A 142 -11.10 22.10 -10.12
CA ARG A 142 -10.13 22.38 -9.05
C ARG A 142 -8.69 22.63 -9.49
N TYR A 143 -8.31 22.32 -10.72
CA TYR A 143 -6.96 22.56 -11.21
C TYR A 143 -6.84 23.64 -12.30
N ALA A 144 -7.95 24.11 -12.89
CA ALA A 144 -7.94 25.08 -13.97
C ALA A 144 -7.70 26.54 -13.54
N THR A 145 -7.62 26.83 -12.24
CA THR A 145 -7.61 28.23 -11.74
C THR A 145 -6.29 28.69 -11.13
N ARG A 146 -5.19 27.97 -11.21
CA ARG A 146 -3.93 28.36 -10.54
C ARG A 146 -2.67 28.41 -11.37
N VAL A 147 -2.75 28.45 -12.69
CA VAL A 147 -1.58 28.80 -13.48
C VAL A 147 -1.93 29.97 -14.40
N ARG A 148 -1.95 31.19 -13.83
CA ARG A 148 -1.71 32.39 -14.63
C ARG A 148 -0.20 32.60 -14.66
N CYS A 149 0.44 32.25 -15.76
CA CYS A 149 1.74 32.80 -16.07
C CYS A 149 1.56 34.30 -16.29
N PRO A 150 2.32 35.18 -15.60
CA PRO A 150 2.33 36.58 -16.00
C PRO A 150 2.96 36.66 -17.39
N ALA A 151 2.29 37.38 -18.29
CA ALA A 151 2.85 37.70 -19.57
C ALA A 151 4.09 38.56 -19.39
N ALA A 152 5.15 38.23 -20.16
CA ALA A 152 6.37 39.03 -20.28
C ALA A 152 6.10 40.38 -20.88
#